data_d412709e9bece32e421f3d67bfb6c267
#
_entry.id   d412709e9bece32e421f3d67bfb6c267
#
_cell.length_a   1.000
_cell.length_b   1.000
_cell.length_c   1.000
_cell.angle_alpha   90.00
_cell.angle_beta   90.00
_cell.angle_gamma   90.00
#
_symmetry.space_group_name_H-M   'P 1'
#
loop_
_entity.id
_entity.type
_entity.pdbx_description
1 polymer ?
#
loop_
_entity_poly.entity_id
_entity_poly.type
_entity_poly.pdbx_seq_one_letter_code
_entity_poly.pdbx_strand_id
1 'polypeptide(L)'
;MSAYIVIEGTVRDQEALGRYGSQATALIKEFGGEVLAFGPWKLMFGESAYDNGMIVRFPDKDTALAWYNSPTYQALLDIRNAALDCRFRLVG
;
A
#
# COMPACT_ATOMS: atom_id res chain seq x y z
N MET A 1 -11.58 6.23 -15.44
CA MET A 1 -10.74 5.03 -15.54
C MET A 1 -10.06 4.75 -14.22
N SER A 2 -10.09 3.51 -13.78
CA SER A 2 -9.48 3.13 -12.52
C SER A 2 -7.96 3.18 -12.58
N ALA A 3 -7.35 3.45 -11.44
CA ALA A 3 -5.92 3.35 -11.25
C ALA A 3 -5.65 2.41 -10.06
N TYR A 4 -4.48 1.79 -10.06
CA TYR A 4 -4.13 0.80 -9.07
C TYR A 4 -2.80 1.12 -8.42
N ILE A 5 -2.74 0.97 -7.10
CA ILE A 5 -1.48 0.99 -6.38
C ILE A 5 -1.12 -0.46 -6.08
N VAL A 6 0.05 -0.88 -6.53
CA VAL A 6 0.58 -2.22 -6.27
C VAL A 6 1.68 -2.08 -5.23
N ILE A 7 1.48 -2.70 -4.09
CA ILE A 7 2.39 -2.62 -2.96
C ILE A 7 3.02 -3.99 -2.77
N GLU A 8 4.34 -4.02 -2.72
CA GLU A 8 5.10 -5.22 -2.39
C GLU A 8 5.87 -4.96 -1.11
N GLY A 9 5.99 -5.96 -0.25
CA GLY A 9 6.73 -5.73 0.98
C GLY A 9 7.06 -6.98 1.76
N THR A 10 7.96 -6.80 2.71
CA THR A 10 8.30 -7.80 3.72
C THR A 10 8.14 -7.14 5.09
N VAL A 11 7.48 -7.84 6.00
CA VAL A 11 7.19 -7.30 7.33
C VAL A 11 8.45 -7.32 8.19
N ARG A 12 8.76 -6.17 8.80
CA ARG A 12 9.87 -6.02 9.74
C ARG A 12 9.38 -6.01 11.19
N ASP A 13 8.21 -5.41 11.42
CA ASP A 13 7.67 -5.21 12.77
C ASP A 13 6.15 -5.31 12.69
N GLN A 14 5.61 -6.38 13.25
CA GLN A 14 4.18 -6.68 13.20
C GLN A 14 3.34 -5.66 13.98
N GLU A 15 3.84 -5.19 15.09
CA GLU A 15 3.11 -4.19 15.89
C GLU A 15 3.01 -2.87 15.15
N ALA A 16 4.12 -2.41 14.57
CA ALA A 16 4.13 -1.20 13.75
C ALA A 16 3.24 -1.35 12.54
N LEU A 17 3.21 -2.54 11.92
CA LEU A 17 2.35 -2.82 10.77
C LEU A 17 0.87 -2.68 11.13
N GLY A 18 0.47 -3.18 12.29
CA GLY A 18 -0.91 -3.05 12.75
C GLY A 18 -1.32 -1.59 12.92
N ARG A 19 -0.46 -0.78 13.52
CA ARG A 19 -0.74 0.65 13.71
C ARG A 19 -0.76 1.42 12.39
N TYR A 20 0.19 1.14 11.51
CA TYR A 20 0.22 1.76 10.18
C TYR A 20 -0.99 1.34 9.36
N GLY A 21 -1.25 0.04 9.30
CA GLY A 21 -2.29 -0.53 8.45
C GLY A 21 -3.69 -0.02 8.76
N SER A 22 -4.04 0.13 10.03
CA SER A 22 -5.36 0.62 10.39
C SER A 22 -5.58 2.06 9.94
N GLN A 23 -4.56 2.91 10.07
CA GLN A 23 -4.64 4.30 9.65
C GLN A 23 -4.59 4.45 8.13
N ALA A 24 -3.71 3.72 7.46
CA ALA A 24 -3.58 3.77 6.01
C ALA A 24 -4.84 3.26 5.31
N THR A 25 -5.44 2.18 5.82
CA THR A 25 -6.67 1.62 5.26
C THR A 25 -7.84 2.59 5.40
N ALA A 26 -7.96 3.26 6.54
CA ALA A 26 -9.00 4.27 6.74
C ALA A 26 -8.87 5.42 5.73
N LEU A 27 -7.63 5.86 5.46
CA LEU A 27 -7.37 6.90 4.48
C LEU A 27 -7.67 6.44 3.04
N ILE A 28 -7.35 5.19 2.71
CA ILE A 28 -7.71 4.62 1.41
C ILE A 28 -9.21 4.77 1.18
N LYS A 29 -10.02 4.36 2.15
CA LYS A 29 -11.47 4.48 2.08
C LYS A 29 -11.93 5.92 1.93
N GLU A 30 -11.34 6.82 2.69
CA GLU A 30 -11.70 8.23 2.68
C GLU A 30 -11.48 8.85 1.29
N PHE A 31 -10.47 8.39 0.55
CA PHE A 31 -10.18 8.87 -0.80
C PHE A 31 -10.88 8.04 -1.88
N GLY A 32 -11.83 7.19 -1.51
CA GLY A 32 -12.59 6.40 -2.46
C GLY A 32 -11.86 5.18 -3.00
N GLY A 33 -10.80 4.75 -2.33
CA GLY A 33 -10.06 3.56 -2.71
C GLY A 33 -10.65 2.28 -2.14
N GLU A 34 -10.23 1.17 -2.69
CA GLU A 34 -10.71 -0.15 -2.30
C GLU A 34 -9.55 -1.14 -2.35
N VAL A 35 -9.34 -1.87 -1.26
CA VAL A 35 -8.35 -2.95 -1.23
C VAL A 35 -8.93 -4.16 -1.95
N LEU A 36 -8.33 -4.55 -3.05
CA LEU A 36 -8.80 -5.68 -3.87
C LEU A 36 -8.23 -7.01 -3.40
N ALA A 37 -6.97 -7.02 -2.98
CA ALA A 37 -6.30 -8.24 -2.56
C ALA A 37 -5.11 -7.87 -1.68
N PHE A 38 -4.77 -8.73 -0.74
CA PHE A 38 -3.54 -8.61 0.01
C PHE A 38 -3.17 -9.97 0.60
N GLY A 39 -1.88 -10.15 0.88
CA GLY A 39 -1.38 -11.35 1.51
C GLY A 39 -0.08 -11.82 0.88
N PRO A 40 0.33 -13.06 1.22
CA PRO A 40 1.55 -13.62 0.64
C PRO A 40 1.42 -13.77 -0.88
N TRP A 41 2.49 -13.43 -1.58
CA TRP A 41 2.58 -13.65 -3.03
C TRP A 41 2.89 -15.10 -3.32
N LYS A 42 2.45 -15.56 -4.49
CA LYS A 42 3.05 -16.73 -5.11
C LYS A 42 3.81 -16.27 -6.34
N LEU A 43 5.12 -16.40 -6.32
CA LEU A 43 5.94 -16.03 -7.46
C LEU A 43 5.77 -17.09 -8.55
N MET A 44 5.30 -16.67 -9.71
CA MET A 44 5.06 -17.56 -10.84
C MET A 44 6.29 -17.73 -11.71
N PHE A 45 7.10 -16.68 -11.79
CA PHE A 45 8.30 -16.65 -12.62
C PHE A 45 9.19 -15.50 -12.19
N GLY A 46 10.50 -15.68 -12.28
CA GLY A 46 11.46 -14.62 -12.00
C GLY A 46 11.90 -14.58 -10.55
N GLU A 47 12.35 -13.42 -10.13
CA GLU A 47 12.81 -13.19 -8.76
C GLU A 47 12.06 -12.04 -8.10
N SER A 48 11.86 -12.13 -6.79
CA SER A 48 11.26 -11.06 -6.01
C SER A 48 11.98 -10.93 -4.67
N ALA A 49 12.22 -9.69 -4.25
CA ALA A 49 12.79 -9.37 -2.95
C ALA A 49 11.73 -9.39 -1.85
N TYR A 50 10.44 -9.48 -2.20
CA TYR A 50 9.33 -9.34 -1.26
C TYR A 50 8.46 -10.58 -1.28
N ASP A 51 7.81 -10.87 -0.15
CA ASP A 51 6.99 -12.06 0.02
C ASP A 51 5.51 -11.76 0.22
N ASN A 52 5.14 -10.49 0.33
CA ASN A 52 3.75 -10.07 0.51
C ASN A 52 3.40 -8.94 -0.45
N GLY A 53 2.11 -8.78 -0.69
CA GLY A 53 1.65 -7.69 -1.51
C GLY A 53 0.21 -7.28 -1.25
N MET A 54 -0.14 -6.12 -1.80
CA MET A 54 -1.48 -5.56 -1.71
C MET A 54 -1.78 -4.83 -3.01
N ILE A 55 -3.02 -4.93 -3.46
CA ILE A 55 -3.50 -4.19 -4.64
C ILE A 55 -4.67 -3.33 -4.19
N VAL A 56 -4.56 -2.03 -4.44
CA VAL A 56 -5.58 -1.04 -4.09
C VAL A 56 -6.06 -0.36 -5.36
N ARG A 57 -7.36 -0.27 -5.54
CA ARG A 57 -7.96 0.45 -6.66
C ARG A 57 -8.46 1.81 -6.21
N PHE A 58 -8.16 2.83 -7.02
CA PHE A 58 -8.73 4.17 -6.87
C PHE A 58 -9.54 4.53 -8.11
N PRO A 59 -10.47 5.49 -8.02
CA PRO A 59 -11.27 5.88 -9.18
C PRO A 59 -10.45 6.37 -10.36
N ASP A 60 -9.32 7.03 -10.08
CA ASP A 60 -8.41 7.54 -11.11
C ASP A 60 -7.01 7.76 -10.52
N LYS A 61 -6.08 8.08 -11.40
CA LYS A 61 -4.68 8.29 -11.03
C LYS A 61 -4.51 9.50 -10.10
N ASP A 62 -5.23 10.58 -10.37
CA ASP A 62 -5.10 11.80 -9.58
C ASP A 62 -5.55 11.57 -8.14
N THR A 63 -6.62 10.79 -7.95
CA THR A 63 -7.11 10.43 -6.61
C THR A 63 -6.10 9.55 -5.88
N ALA A 64 -5.49 8.58 -6.58
CA ALA A 64 -4.46 7.73 -5.99
C ALA A 64 -3.27 8.56 -5.51
N LEU A 65 -2.82 9.51 -6.34
CA LEU A 65 -1.72 10.40 -5.98
C LEU A 65 -2.12 11.34 -4.84
N ALA A 66 -3.36 11.82 -4.83
CA ALA A 66 -3.86 12.68 -3.76
C ALA A 66 -3.84 11.94 -2.42
N TRP A 67 -4.22 10.65 -2.42
CA TRP A 67 -4.12 9.83 -1.22
C TRP A 67 -2.67 9.72 -0.74
N TYR A 68 -1.78 9.32 -1.63
CA TYR A 68 -0.37 9.09 -1.26
C TYR A 68 0.30 10.37 -0.76
N ASN A 69 0.01 11.49 -1.42
CA ASN A 69 0.65 12.77 -1.13
C ASN A 69 -0.09 13.59 -0.06
N SER A 70 -1.19 13.09 0.48
CA SER A 70 -1.92 13.81 1.53
C SER A 70 -1.04 13.99 2.75
N PRO A 71 -1.13 15.12 3.47
CA PRO A 71 -0.36 15.32 4.68
C PRO A 71 -0.59 14.22 5.71
N THR A 72 -1.80 13.71 5.81
CA THR A 72 -2.14 12.64 6.74
C THR A 72 -1.41 11.35 6.40
N TYR A 73 -1.37 10.98 5.12
CA TYR A 73 -0.62 9.78 4.72
C TYR A 73 0.89 9.98 4.89
N GLN A 74 1.40 11.13 4.48
CA GLN A 74 2.84 11.42 4.60
C GLN A 74 3.31 11.38 6.06
N ALA A 75 2.43 11.70 7.00
CA ALA A 75 2.75 11.59 8.43
C ALA A 75 2.94 10.14 8.89
N LEU A 76 2.51 9.15 8.09
CA LEU A 76 2.65 7.73 8.42
C LEU A 76 3.94 7.11 7.90
N LEU A 77 4.77 7.85 7.15
CA LEU A 77 5.94 7.25 6.48
C LEU A 77 6.94 6.65 7.46
N ASP A 78 7.17 7.27 8.59
CA ASP A 78 8.13 6.75 9.58
C ASP A 78 7.66 5.39 10.12
N ILE A 79 6.38 5.30 10.51
CA ILE A 79 5.85 4.03 11.02
C ILE A 79 5.75 2.98 9.92
N ARG A 80 5.43 3.39 8.67
CA ARG A 80 5.43 2.49 7.53
C ARG A 80 6.81 1.87 7.32
N ASN A 81 7.85 2.70 7.33
CA ASN A 81 9.20 2.23 7.05
C ASN A 81 9.78 1.42 8.21
N ALA A 82 9.30 1.63 9.42
CA ALA A 82 9.63 0.76 10.54
C ALA A 82 8.93 -0.59 10.44
N ALA A 83 7.71 -0.60 9.89
CA ALA A 83 6.88 -1.81 9.78
C ALA A 83 7.27 -2.71 8.61
N LEU A 84 7.66 -2.10 7.49
CA LEU A 84 7.82 -2.80 6.21
C LEU A 84 9.08 -2.35 5.49
N ASP A 85 9.72 -3.31 4.82
CA ASP A 85 10.56 -3.02 3.67
C ASP A 85 9.65 -3.17 2.46
N CYS A 86 9.37 -2.09 1.74
CA CYS A 86 8.29 -2.12 0.76
C CYS A 86 8.55 -1.24 -0.46
N ARG A 87 7.75 -1.49 -1.50
CA ARG A 87 7.80 -0.74 -2.74
C ARG A 87 6.36 -0.52 -3.23
N PHE A 88 6.06 0.72 -3.60
CA PHE A 88 4.74 1.11 -4.11
C PHE A 88 4.87 1.49 -5.57
N ARG A 89 3.93 1.04 -6.41
CA ARG A 89 3.86 1.40 -7.82
C ARG A 89 2.44 1.83 -8.16
N LEU A 90 2.33 2.80 -9.05
CA LEU A 90 1.04 3.25 -9.57
C LEU A 90 0.90 2.76 -11.01
N VAL A 91 -0.22 2.11 -11.30
CA VAL A 91 -0.55 1.57 -12.63
C VAL A 91 -1.92 2.10 -13.04
N GLY A 92 -2.04 2.52 -14.28
CA GLY A 92 -3.34 3.00 -14.80
C GLY A 92 -3.40 4.44 -15.28
#